data_acf8b70fffb7ef1184cbdbc5569f3bcc
#
_entry.id   acf8b70fffb7ef1184cbdbc5569f3bcc
#
_cell.length_a   1.000
_cell.length_b   1.000
_cell.length_c   1.000
_cell.angle_alpha   90.00
_cell.angle_beta   90.00
_cell.angle_gamma   90.00
#
_symmetry.space_group_name_H-M   'P 1'
#
loop_
_entity.id
_entity.type
_entity.pdbx_description
1 polymer ?
#
loop_
_entity_poly.entity_id
_entity_poly.type
_entity_poly.pdbx_seq_one_letter_code
_entity_poly.pdbx_strand_id
1 'polypeptide(L)'
;MGPAPPVALTRSILAAATGAYKRADAAPNDFRTAFCDLIADMESVQISPRPVVGGIVVVSGLAVSFLLWLVYLHHASADFAGRWMFLPALNALLNGLCAIALCVGFYFIKHRDRRAHRTSMLLAFGFSSVFLVSYILNHALHGDTIFPGHGPVRTLYLSILASHVILSIVGLPLVLTTFFFSLTGRFAMHRRIARWTFPVWLYVSVTGVVVFVFLKAYTY
;
A
#
# COMPACT_ATOMS: atom_id res chain seq x y z
N MET A 1 4.74 33.79 3.70
CA MET A 1 4.47 33.11 4.97
C MET A 1 5.23 31.79 4.97
N GLY A 2 6.38 31.75 5.65
CA GLY A 2 7.25 30.57 5.68
C GLY A 2 6.71 29.47 6.57
N PRO A 3 7.16 28.21 6.43
CA PRO A 3 6.73 27.09 7.25
C PRO A 3 7.19 27.30 8.69
N ALA A 4 6.28 27.08 9.65
CA ALA A 4 6.58 27.15 11.07
C ALA A 4 7.67 26.10 11.42
N PRO A 5 8.68 26.46 12.24
CA PRO A 5 9.81 25.57 12.50
C PRO A 5 9.39 24.37 13.37
N PRO A 6 10.11 23.22 13.27
CA PRO A 6 9.82 21.98 13.99
C PRO A 6 9.86 22.10 15.53
N VAL A 7 10.35 23.21 16.06
CA VAL A 7 10.41 23.53 17.50
C VAL A 7 9.02 23.65 18.16
N ALA A 8 7.96 23.96 17.38
CA ALA A 8 6.61 24.06 17.91
C ALA A 8 6.04 22.70 18.35
N LEU A 9 6.36 21.63 17.62
CA LEU A 9 5.90 20.27 17.96
C LEU A 9 6.54 19.75 19.25
N THR A 10 7.83 19.99 19.41
CA THR A 10 8.59 19.57 20.61
C THR A 10 8.14 20.32 21.86
N ARG A 11 7.82 21.61 21.74
CA ARG A 11 7.27 22.41 22.83
C ARG A 11 5.87 21.98 23.24
N SER A 12 5.02 21.60 22.31
CA SER A 12 3.67 21.11 22.60
C SER A 12 3.70 19.76 23.31
N ILE A 13 4.59 18.85 22.90
CA ILE A 13 4.79 17.56 23.56
C ILE A 13 5.36 17.74 24.97
N LEU A 14 6.34 18.65 25.14
CA LEU A 14 6.93 18.94 26.43
C LEU A 14 5.93 19.63 27.37
N ALA A 15 5.11 20.55 26.87
CA ALA A 15 4.06 21.22 27.64
C ALA A 15 2.94 20.24 28.06
N ALA A 16 2.56 19.30 27.19
CA ALA A 16 1.60 18.23 27.51
C ALA A 16 2.17 17.29 28.59
N ALA A 17 3.43 16.88 28.45
CA ALA A 17 4.12 16.03 29.44
C ALA A 17 4.29 16.73 30.82
N THR A 18 4.63 18.02 30.82
CA THR A 18 4.73 18.80 32.07
C THR A 18 3.38 19.09 32.70
N GLY A 19 2.33 19.27 31.89
CA GLY A 19 0.94 19.42 32.39
C GLY A 19 0.40 18.13 33.00
N ALA A 20 0.69 16.97 32.39
CA ALA A 20 0.34 15.66 32.92
C ALA A 20 1.10 15.35 34.23
N TYR A 21 2.38 15.67 34.28
CA TYR A 21 3.19 15.51 35.50
C TYR A 21 2.68 16.39 36.68
N LYS A 22 2.36 17.66 36.45
CA LYS A 22 1.77 18.53 37.46
C LYS A 22 0.39 18.10 37.96
N ARG A 23 -0.43 17.44 37.10
CA ARG A 23 -1.73 16.89 37.52
C ARG A 23 -1.56 15.61 38.34
N ALA A 24 -0.56 14.80 38.04
CA ALA A 24 -0.26 13.59 38.82
C ALA A 24 0.13 13.90 40.25
N ASP A 25 0.80 15.06 40.51
CA ASP A 25 1.18 15.52 41.84
C ASP A 25 -0.01 16.11 42.65
N ALA A 26 -1.14 16.41 42.01
CA ALA A 26 -2.27 17.09 42.64
C ALA A 26 -3.40 16.19 43.15
N ALA A 27 -3.37 14.88 42.88
CA ALA A 27 -4.40 13.95 43.31
C ALA A 27 -3.81 12.62 43.81
N PRO A 28 -3.70 12.41 45.13
CA PRO A 28 -3.42 11.08 45.65
C PRO A 28 -4.70 10.23 45.52
N ASN A 29 -4.64 9.06 44.91
CA ASN A 29 -5.51 7.88 45.07
C ASN A 29 -6.42 7.43 43.93
N ASP A 30 -6.31 7.92 42.71
CA ASP A 30 -7.05 7.19 41.65
C ASP A 30 -6.20 6.97 40.39
N PHE A 31 -5.49 5.83 40.41
CA PHE A 31 -4.77 5.30 39.22
C PHE A 31 -5.68 5.20 37.98
N ARG A 32 -6.99 4.96 38.21
CA ARG A 32 -7.98 4.88 37.14
C ARG A 32 -8.21 6.20 36.43
N THR A 33 -8.32 7.31 37.19
CA THR A 33 -8.49 8.64 36.60
C THR A 33 -7.24 9.09 35.88
N ALA A 34 -6.05 8.91 36.49
CA ALA A 34 -4.78 9.22 35.83
C ALA A 34 -4.57 8.39 34.55
N PHE A 35 -4.96 7.14 34.54
CA PHE A 35 -4.88 6.26 33.36
C PHE A 35 -5.90 6.65 32.29
N CYS A 36 -7.13 7.01 32.68
CA CYS A 36 -8.15 7.51 31.75
C CYS A 36 -7.74 8.86 31.14
N ASP A 37 -7.17 9.75 31.93
CA ASP A 37 -6.66 11.05 31.44
C ASP A 37 -5.45 10.87 30.50
N LEU A 38 -4.56 9.92 30.80
CA LEU A 38 -3.45 9.57 29.92
C LEU A 38 -3.94 9.00 28.58
N ILE A 39 -4.98 8.12 28.61
CA ILE A 39 -5.60 7.59 27.38
C ILE A 39 -6.32 8.71 26.62
N ALA A 40 -7.04 9.60 27.31
CA ALA A 40 -7.71 10.74 26.69
C ALA A 40 -6.72 11.72 26.07
N ASP A 41 -5.57 11.98 26.72
CA ASP A 41 -4.49 12.79 26.15
C ASP A 41 -3.81 12.12 24.94
N MET A 42 -3.64 10.81 24.97
CA MET A 42 -3.15 10.04 23.79
C MET A 42 -4.15 10.06 22.64
N GLU A 43 -5.46 10.06 22.91
CA GLU A 43 -6.53 10.16 21.90
C GLU A 43 -6.67 11.59 21.36
N SER A 44 -6.22 12.60 22.11
CA SER A 44 -6.24 14.01 21.71
C SER A 44 -5.08 14.43 20.78
N VAL A 45 -4.06 13.59 20.56
CA VAL A 45 -3.03 13.83 19.55
C VAL A 45 -3.64 13.70 18.16
N GLN A 46 -4.34 14.74 17.75
CA GLN A 46 -4.88 14.89 16.39
C GLN A 46 -3.72 15.11 15.43
N ILE A 47 -3.10 14.01 14.99
CA ILE A 47 -2.11 14.07 13.92
C ILE A 47 -2.79 14.69 12.70
N SER A 48 -2.32 15.87 12.27
CA SER A 48 -2.79 16.48 11.05
C SER A 48 -2.60 15.50 9.88
N PRO A 49 -3.62 15.23 9.06
CA PRO A 49 -3.50 14.25 7.97
C PRO A 49 -2.53 14.71 6.88
N ARG A 50 -2.31 16.02 6.74
CA ARG A 50 -1.49 16.59 5.66
C ARG A 50 -0.03 16.12 5.68
N PRO A 51 0.73 16.21 6.80
CA PRO A 51 2.12 15.75 6.82
C PRO A 51 2.23 14.24 6.65
N VAL A 52 1.28 13.46 7.19
CA VAL A 52 1.31 12.00 7.05
C VAL A 52 1.02 11.57 5.61
N VAL A 53 0.02 12.17 4.96
CA VAL A 53 -0.24 11.92 3.54
C VAL A 53 0.96 12.37 2.68
N GLY A 54 1.57 13.51 3.00
CA GLY A 54 2.83 13.93 2.37
C GLY A 54 3.94 12.89 2.51
N GLY A 55 4.13 12.36 3.72
CA GLY A 55 5.08 11.28 3.98
C GLY A 55 4.78 9.99 3.19
N ILE A 56 3.51 9.60 3.09
CA ILE A 56 3.08 8.44 2.27
C ILE A 56 3.44 8.66 0.80
N VAL A 57 3.19 9.85 0.26
CA VAL A 57 3.53 10.18 -1.14
C VAL A 57 5.03 10.12 -1.36
N VAL A 58 5.84 10.66 -0.45
CA VAL A 58 7.30 10.60 -0.55
C VAL A 58 7.79 9.15 -0.50
N VAL A 59 7.34 8.35 0.47
CA VAL A 59 7.73 6.92 0.57
C VAL A 59 7.29 6.14 -0.67
N SER A 60 6.08 6.39 -1.17
CA SER A 60 5.60 5.77 -2.42
C SER A 60 6.46 6.20 -3.62
N GLY A 61 6.84 7.47 -3.71
CA GLY A 61 7.71 7.98 -4.75
C GLY A 61 9.11 7.32 -4.72
N LEU A 62 9.69 7.17 -3.53
CA LEU A 62 10.96 6.46 -3.35
C LEU A 62 10.85 4.98 -3.75
N ALA A 63 9.78 4.30 -3.36
CA ALA A 63 9.55 2.91 -3.74
C ALA A 63 9.39 2.76 -5.26
N VAL A 64 8.64 3.64 -5.91
CA VAL A 64 8.51 3.67 -7.38
C VAL A 64 9.84 3.96 -8.06
N SER A 65 10.59 4.94 -7.57
CA SER A 65 11.92 5.27 -8.12
C SER A 65 12.89 4.10 -7.99
N PHE A 66 12.87 3.40 -6.86
CA PHE A 66 13.64 2.18 -6.66
C PHE A 66 13.25 1.07 -7.65
N LEU A 67 11.93 0.86 -7.86
CA LEU A 67 11.44 -0.13 -8.83
C LEU A 67 11.87 0.23 -10.27
N LEU A 68 11.76 1.50 -10.67
CA LEU A 68 12.20 1.95 -11.98
C LEU A 68 13.72 1.79 -12.15
N TRP A 69 14.50 2.11 -11.11
CA TRP A 69 15.94 1.87 -11.11
C TRP A 69 16.25 0.38 -11.27
N LEU A 70 15.56 -0.48 -10.54
CA LEU A 70 15.75 -1.93 -10.63
C LEU A 70 15.42 -2.46 -12.04
N VAL A 71 14.30 -1.99 -12.62
CA VAL A 71 13.82 -2.44 -13.94
C VAL A 71 14.72 -1.95 -15.08
N TYR A 72 15.14 -0.67 -15.06
CA TYR A 72 15.82 -0.08 -16.20
C TYR A 72 17.34 -0.01 -16.08
N LEU A 73 17.90 -0.04 -14.88
CA LEU A 73 19.32 0.20 -14.64
C LEU A 73 20.05 -1.01 -14.04
N HIS A 74 19.32 -1.95 -13.41
CA HIS A 74 19.92 -3.13 -12.85
C HIS A 74 19.88 -4.29 -13.85
N HIS A 75 21.05 -4.77 -14.26
CA HIS A 75 21.16 -5.94 -15.14
C HIS A 75 21.23 -7.21 -14.31
N ALA A 76 20.32 -8.15 -14.56
CA ALA A 76 20.29 -9.42 -13.88
C ALA A 76 21.56 -10.24 -14.16
N SER A 77 22.12 -10.90 -13.15
CA SER A 77 23.25 -11.80 -13.31
C SER A 77 22.77 -13.12 -13.92
N ALA A 78 23.39 -13.55 -15.02
CA ALA A 78 23.00 -14.75 -15.76
C ALA A 78 23.08 -16.07 -14.96
N ASP A 79 23.79 -16.07 -13.81
CA ASP A 79 24.08 -17.28 -13.03
C ASP A 79 22.87 -17.87 -12.27
N PHE A 80 21.77 -17.11 -12.13
CA PHE A 80 20.60 -17.51 -11.35
C PHE A 80 19.34 -17.83 -12.18
N ALA A 81 19.39 -17.71 -13.51
CA ALA A 81 18.25 -17.79 -14.40
C ALA A 81 17.42 -19.11 -14.33
N GLY A 82 18.00 -20.20 -13.83
CA GLY A 82 17.30 -21.50 -13.75
C GLY A 82 16.62 -21.81 -12.41
N ARG A 83 16.86 -21.03 -11.37
CA ARG A 83 16.59 -21.49 -9.97
C ARG A 83 15.21 -21.12 -9.41
N TRP A 84 14.48 -20.17 -9.98
CA TRP A 84 13.24 -19.63 -9.39
C TRP A 84 12.12 -19.43 -10.44
N MET A 85 12.03 -20.35 -11.40
CA MET A 85 11.08 -20.28 -12.52
C MET A 85 9.58 -20.24 -12.11
N PHE A 86 9.27 -20.52 -10.84
CA PHE A 86 7.90 -20.45 -10.33
C PHE A 86 7.46 -19.02 -9.95
N LEU A 87 8.39 -18.06 -9.81
CA LEU A 87 8.08 -16.69 -9.36
C LEU A 87 7.05 -15.95 -10.23
N PRO A 88 7.10 -16.02 -11.58
CA PRO A 88 6.07 -15.39 -12.39
C PRO A 88 4.67 -15.97 -12.15
N ALA A 89 4.56 -17.29 -11.96
CA ALA A 89 3.30 -17.95 -11.64
C ALA A 89 2.82 -17.57 -10.23
N LEU A 90 3.72 -17.49 -9.26
CA LEU A 90 3.42 -17.01 -7.91
C LEU A 90 2.91 -15.57 -7.94
N ASN A 91 3.54 -14.69 -8.71
CA ASN A 91 3.11 -13.30 -8.88
C ASN A 91 1.68 -13.21 -9.45
N ALA A 92 1.34 -14.03 -10.44
CA ALA A 92 -0.01 -14.09 -10.99
C ALA A 92 -1.02 -14.63 -9.97
N LEU A 93 -0.66 -15.66 -9.21
CA LEU A 93 -1.50 -16.22 -8.14
C LEU A 93 -1.79 -15.17 -7.07
N LEU A 94 -0.78 -14.46 -6.60
CA LEU A 94 -0.92 -13.41 -5.58
C LEU A 94 -1.82 -12.27 -6.05
N ASN A 95 -1.69 -11.85 -7.30
CA ASN A 95 -2.59 -10.88 -7.92
C ASN A 95 -4.02 -11.39 -8.01
N GLY A 96 -4.23 -12.65 -8.40
CA GLY A 96 -5.54 -13.29 -8.45
C GLY A 96 -6.20 -13.36 -7.06
N LEU A 97 -5.45 -13.79 -6.04
CA LEU A 97 -5.92 -13.84 -4.65
C LEU A 97 -6.24 -12.43 -4.12
N CYS A 98 -5.43 -11.43 -4.48
CA CYS A 98 -5.71 -10.04 -4.16
C CYS A 98 -7.03 -9.58 -4.80
N ALA A 99 -7.27 -9.84 -6.09
CA ALA A 99 -8.51 -9.48 -6.77
C ALA A 99 -9.74 -10.14 -6.11
N ILE A 100 -9.64 -11.42 -5.75
CA ILE A 100 -10.70 -12.14 -5.02
C ILE A 100 -10.95 -11.49 -3.66
N ALA A 101 -9.91 -11.22 -2.88
CA ALA A 101 -10.05 -10.61 -1.56
C ALA A 101 -10.68 -9.21 -1.65
N LEU A 102 -10.35 -8.42 -2.68
CA LEU A 102 -10.96 -7.12 -2.95
C LEU A 102 -12.45 -7.23 -3.25
N CYS A 103 -12.85 -8.16 -4.12
CA CYS A 103 -14.25 -8.41 -4.46
C CYS A 103 -15.05 -8.87 -3.24
N VAL A 104 -14.51 -9.81 -2.48
CA VAL A 104 -15.11 -10.33 -1.23
C VAL A 104 -15.26 -9.21 -0.20
N GLY A 105 -14.22 -8.40 -0.02
CA GLY A 105 -14.28 -7.26 0.90
C GLY A 105 -15.28 -6.20 0.46
N PHE A 106 -15.43 -5.96 -0.84
CA PHE A 106 -16.46 -5.07 -1.37
C PHE A 106 -17.86 -5.62 -1.14
N TYR A 107 -18.06 -6.92 -1.31
CA TYR A 107 -19.32 -7.60 -1.01
C TYR A 107 -19.71 -7.40 0.47
N PHE A 108 -18.79 -7.65 1.41
CA PHE A 108 -19.06 -7.50 2.84
C PHE A 108 -19.40 -6.07 3.26
N ILE A 109 -18.72 -5.06 2.72
CA ILE A 109 -19.05 -3.67 3.05
C ILE A 109 -20.43 -3.26 2.53
N LYS A 110 -20.87 -3.81 1.39
CA LYS A 110 -22.24 -3.63 0.90
C LYS A 110 -23.30 -4.24 1.83
N HIS A 111 -22.95 -5.35 2.48
CA HIS A 111 -23.80 -6.00 3.49
C HIS A 111 -23.57 -5.47 4.91
N ARG A 112 -22.88 -4.35 5.08
CA ARG A 112 -22.59 -3.67 6.36
C ARG A 112 -21.75 -4.49 7.35
N ASP A 113 -21.14 -5.59 6.93
CA ASP A 113 -20.17 -6.34 7.74
C ASP A 113 -18.77 -5.68 7.63
N ARG A 114 -18.51 -4.78 8.59
CA ARG A 114 -17.24 -4.05 8.66
C ARG A 114 -16.09 -4.94 9.10
N ARG A 115 -16.35 -6.00 9.88
CA ARG A 115 -15.28 -6.92 10.35
C ARG A 115 -14.75 -7.75 9.20
N ALA A 116 -15.64 -8.42 8.47
CA ALA A 116 -15.26 -9.23 7.32
C ALA A 116 -14.62 -8.36 6.21
N HIS A 117 -15.16 -7.14 5.95
CA HIS A 117 -14.53 -6.17 5.04
C HIS A 117 -13.08 -5.85 5.45
N ARG A 118 -12.84 -5.52 6.74
CA ARG A 118 -11.50 -5.19 7.24
C ARG A 118 -10.53 -6.36 7.04
N THR A 119 -10.94 -7.57 7.39
CA THR A 119 -10.13 -8.78 7.22
C THR A 119 -9.79 -9.01 5.75
N SER A 120 -10.78 -8.92 4.85
CA SER A 120 -10.57 -9.09 3.40
C SER A 120 -9.60 -8.04 2.83
N MET A 121 -9.71 -6.77 3.27
CA MET A 121 -8.79 -5.71 2.84
C MET A 121 -7.37 -5.93 3.35
N LEU A 122 -7.20 -6.41 4.59
CA LEU A 122 -5.89 -6.75 5.13
C LEU A 122 -5.26 -7.93 4.39
N LEU A 123 -6.05 -8.94 4.02
CA LEU A 123 -5.59 -10.05 3.18
C LEU A 123 -5.17 -9.57 1.79
N ALA A 124 -5.98 -8.72 1.14
CA ALA A 124 -5.63 -8.11 -0.15
C ALA A 124 -4.30 -7.33 -0.06
N PHE A 125 -4.13 -6.55 1.01
CA PHE A 125 -2.89 -5.81 1.26
C PHE A 125 -1.70 -6.75 1.48
N GLY A 126 -1.89 -7.82 2.25
CA GLY A 126 -0.88 -8.86 2.47
C GLY A 126 -0.44 -9.52 1.15
N PHE A 127 -1.39 -9.95 0.31
CA PHE A 127 -1.09 -10.51 -1.01
C PHE A 127 -0.34 -9.53 -1.91
N SER A 128 -0.75 -8.26 -1.94
CA SER A 128 -0.04 -7.23 -2.71
C SER A 128 1.38 -6.95 -2.18
N SER A 129 1.59 -7.01 -0.87
CA SER A 129 2.92 -6.83 -0.27
C SER A 129 3.85 -8.00 -0.61
N VAL A 130 3.36 -9.23 -0.49
CA VAL A 130 4.13 -10.43 -0.88
C VAL A 130 4.39 -10.44 -2.38
N PHE A 131 3.40 -10.04 -3.20
CA PHE A 131 3.57 -9.86 -4.64
C PHE A 131 4.71 -8.88 -4.93
N LEU A 132 4.76 -7.72 -4.28
CA LEU A 132 5.79 -6.71 -4.53
C LEU A 132 7.19 -7.26 -4.25
N VAL A 133 7.36 -7.96 -3.12
CA VAL A 133 8.65 -8.60 -2.76
C VAL A 133 9.02 -9.68 -3.77
N SER A 134 8.07 -10.54 -4.13
CA SER A 134 8.26 -11.60 -5.12
C SER A 134 8.59 -11.04 -6.51
N TYR A 135 7.94 -9.93 -6.90
CA TYR A 135 8.21 -9.24 -8.16
C TYR A 135 9.62 -8.66 -8.21
N ILE A 136 10.04 -7.96 -7.15
CA ILE A 136 11.40 -7.41 -7.02
C ILE A 136 12.43 -8.54 -7.15
N LEU A 137 12.21 -9.65 -6.43
CA LEU A 137 13.10 -10.81 -6.48
C LEU A 137 13.14 -11.43 -7.89
N ASN A 138 11.98 -11.64 -8.51
CA ASN A 138 11.89 -12.18 -9.86
C ASN A 138 12.65 -11.29 -10.86
N HIS A 139 12.45 -9.98 -10.77
CA HIS A 139 13.11 -9.05 -11.70
C HIS A 139 14.62 -8.98 -11.47
N ALA A 140 15.08 -8.97 -10.21
CA ALA A 140 16.49 -8.97 -9.86
C ALA A 140 17.22 -10.25 -10.33
N LEU A 141 16.53 -11.39 -10.38
CA LEU A 141 17.11 -12.69 -10.74
C LEU A 141 17.03 -12.98 -12.25
N HIS A 142 15.93 -12.61 -12.90
CA HIS A 142 15.63 -13.01 -14.29
C HIS A 142 15.69 -11.84 -15.29
N GLY A 143 15.68 -10.57 -14.81
CA GLY A 143 15.60 -9.40 -15.68
C GLY A 143 14.24 -9.30 -16.40
N ASP A 144 14.24 -8.60 -17.52
CA ASP A 144 13.06 -8.37 -18.34
C ASP A 144 12.77 -9.56 -19.27
N THR A 145 11.54 -10.03 -19.25
CA THR A 145 11.06 -11.02 -20.22
C THR A 145 10.46 -10.31 -21.42
N ILE A 146 11.12 -10.42 -22.57
CA ILE A 146 10.65 -9.82 -23.83
C ILE A 146 9.45 -10.63 -24.35
N PHE A 147 8.33 -9.96 -24.65
CA PHE A 147 7.17 -10.60 -25.25
C PHE A 147 7.47 -10.97 -26.71
N PRO A 148 7.43 -12.26 -27.09
CA PRO A 148 7.84 -12.73 -28.44
C PRO A 148 6.76 -12.53 -29.52
N GLY A 149 5.53 -12.18 -29.15
CA GLY A 149 4.41 -11.99 -30.09
C GLY A 149 4.63 -10.79 -31.02
N HIS A 150 4.01 -10.85 -32.20
CA HIS A 150 4.10 -9.84 -33.25
C HIS A 150 2.71 -9.30 -33.63
N GLY A 151 2.65 -8.16 -34.32
CA GLY A 151 1.40 -7.60 -34.85
C GLY A 151 0.44 -7.09 -33.76
N PRO A 152 -0.89 -7.17 -33.99
CA PRO A 152 -1.92 -6.59 -33.09
C PRO A 152 -1.89 -7.14 -31.67
N VAL A 153 -1.49 -8.41 -31.49
CA VAL A 153 -1.40 -9.05 -30.17
C VAL A 153 -0.32 -8.40 -29.30
N ARG A 154 0.83 -8.07 -29.89
CA ARG A 154 1.90 -7.33 -29.20
C ARG A 154 1.42 -5.96 -28.76
N THR A 155 0.71 -5.25 -29.62
CA THR A 155 0.16 -3.92 -29.28
C THR A 155 -0.83 -4.02 -28.12
N LEU A 156 -1.72 -5.00 -28.13
CA LEU A 156 -2.67 -5.24 -27.04
C LEU A 156 -1.95 -5.56 -25.73
N TYR A 157 -0.98 -6.48 -25.76
CA TYR A 157 -0.19 -6.83 -24.58
C TYR A 157 0.53 -5.61 -24.01
N LEU A 158 1.23 -4.84 -24.83
CA LEU A 158 1.96 -3.65 -24.39
C LEU A 158 1.04 -2.56 -23.83
N SER A 159 -0.17 -2.40 -24.41
CA SER A 159 -1.17 -1.45 -23.89
C SER A 159 -1.67 -1.84 -22.51
N ILE A 160 -1.96 -3.15 -22.31
CA ILE A 160 -2.37 -3.67 -20.98
C ILE A 160 -1.22 -3.51 -19.98
N LEU A 161 0.00 -3.88 -20.37
CA LEU A 161 1.18 -3.76 -19.51
C LEU A 161 1.44 -2.29 -19.12
N ALA A 162 1.42 -1.38 -20.08
CA ALA A 162 1.63 0.05 -19.82
C ALA A 162 0.57 0.62 -18.87
N SER A 163 -0.72 0.31 -19.11
CA SER A 163 -1.79 0.77 -18.23
C SER A 163 -1.69 0.14 -16.82
N HIS A 164 -1.32 -1.14 -16.73
CA HIS A 164 -1.05 -1.81 -15.46
C HIS A 164 0.06 -1.12 -14.67
N VAL A 165 1.18 -0.83 -15.30
CA VAL A 165 2.32 -0.17 -14.65
C VAL A 165 1.96 1.25 -14.19
N ILE A 166 1.34 2.06 -15.07
CA ILE A 166 0.93 3.44 -14.74
C ILE A 166 -0.05 3.44 -13.57
N LEU A 167 -1.07 2.58 -13.60
CA LEU A 167 -2.04 2.50 -12.51
C LEU A 167 -1.48 1.88 -11.24
N SER A 168 -0.45 1.05 -11.30
CA SER A 168 0.27 0.54 -10.12
C SER A 168 1.02 1.68 -9.40
N ILE A 169 1.66 2.56 -10.15
CA ILE A 169 2.35 3.76 -9.61
C ILE A 169 1.36 4.66 -8.86
N VAL A 170 0.19 4.91 -9.44
CA VAL A 170 -0.87 5.70 -8.80
C VAL A 170 -1.55 4.94 -7.66
N GLY A 171 -1.70 3.63 -7.82
CA GLY A 171 -2.37 2.75 -6.86
C GLY A 171 -1.67 2.68 -5.51
N LEU A 172 -0.34 2.62 -5.49
CA LEU A 172 0.43 2.47 -4.26
C LEU A 172 0.13 3.58 -3.23
N PRO A 173 0.27 4.88 -3.54
CA PRO A 173 -0.06 5.94 -2.58
C PRO A 173 -1.55 5.99 -2.24
N LEU A 174 -2.45 5.64 -3.17
CA LEU A 174 -3.89 5.57 -2.90
C LEU A 174 -4.22 4.49 -1.88
N VAL A 175 -3.66 3.28 -2.03
CA VAL A 175 -3.86 2.16 -1.10
C VAL A 175 -3.35 2.54 0.29
N LEU A 176 -2.10 3.02 0.41
CA LEU A 176 -1.51 3.40 1.70
C LEU A 176 -2.31 4.51 2.39
N THR A 177 -2.74 5.54 1.64
CA THR A 177 -3.56 6.64 2.17
C THR A 177 -4.94 6.13 2.62
N THR A 178 -5.55 5.21 1.87
CA THR A 178 -6.84 4.61 2.24
C THR A 178 -6.73 3.81 3.53
N PHE A 179 -5.67 3.04 3.70
CA PHE A 179 -5.39 2.32 4.95
C PHE A 179 -5.13 3.28 6.10
N PHE A 180 -4.34 4.32 5.90
CA PHE A 180 -4.08 5.33 6.92
C PHE A 180 -5.38 5.93 7.47
N PHE A 181 -6.31 6.36 6.58
CA PHE A 181 -7.59 6.92 7.04
C PHE A 181 -8.51 5.88 7.71
N SER A 182 -8.41 4.62 7.32
CA SER A 182 -9.16 3.53 7.99
C SER A 182 -8.63 3.28 9.40
N LEU A 183 -7.31 3.19 9.55
CA LEU A 183 -6.64 2.90 10.83
C LEU A 183 -6.75 4.07 11.82
N THR A 184 -6.81 5.31 11.33
CA THR A 184 -6.99 6.52 12.16
C THR A 184 -8.47 6.87 12.42
N GLY A 185 -9.42 5.97 12.10
CA GLY A 185 -10.85 6.18 12.34
C GLY A 185 -11.52 7.26 11.47
N ARG A 186 -10.82 7.82 10.50
CA ARG A 186 -11.32 8.89 9.60
C ARG A 186 -12.16 8.31 8.46
N PHE A 187 -13.25 7.64 8.80
CA PHE A 187 -14.05 6.87 7.83
C PHE A 187 -14.70 7.71 6.72
N ALA A 188 -14.93 9.01 6.94
CA ALA A 188 -15.42 9.90 5.89
C ALA A 188 -14.39 10.07 4.76
N MET A 189 -13.13 10.32 5.13
CA MET A 189 -12.01 10.43 4.19
C MET A 189 -11.68 9.09 3.55
N HIS A 190 -11.65 8.01 4.36
CA HIS A 190 -11.48 6.65 3.85
C HIS A 190 -12.48 6.34 2.72
N ARG A 191 -13.79 6.57 2.94
CA ARG A 191 -14.82 6.32 1.92
C ARG A 191 -14.64 7.17 0.65
N ARG A 192 -14.17 8.41 0.81
CA ARG A 192 -13.94 9.31 -0.33
C ARG A 192 -12.81 8.79 -1.22
N ILE A 193 -11.70 8.36 -0.64
CA ILE A 193 -10.53 7.88 -1.38
C ILE A 193 -10.75 6.44 -1.86
N ALA A 194 -11.33 5.57 -1.04
CA ALA A 194 -11.61 4.17 -1.40
C ALA A 194 -12.43 4.02 -2.69
N ARG A 195 -13.24 5.02 -3.03
CA ARG A 195 -14.01 5.08 -4.29
C ARG A 195 -13.12 5.05 -5.53
N TRP A 196 -11.92 5.63 -5.44
CA TRP A 196 -10.90 5.63 -6.49
C TRP A 196 -9.90 4.49 -6.32
N THR A 197 -9.50 4.23 -5.08
CA THR A 197 -8.54 3.17 -4.75
C THR A 197 -9.05 1.80 -5.18
N PHE A 198 -10.31 1.47 -4.90
CA PHE A 198 -10.87 0.15 -5.16
C PHE A 198 -10.81 -0.22 -6.66
N PRO A 199 -11.35 0.58 -7.61
CA PRO A 199 -11.29 0.21 -9.03
C PRO A 199 -9.87 0.19 -9.57
N VAL A 200 -8.99 1.11 -9.13
CA VAL A 200 -7.59 1.12 -9.55
C VAL A 200 -6.87 -0.15 -9.05
N TRP A 201 -7.02 -0.48 -7.77
CA TRP A 201 -6.36 -1.64 -7.18
C TRP A 201 -6.89 -2.96 -7.78
N LEU A 202 -8.20 -3.08 -7.98
CA LEU A 202 -8.79 -4.24 -8.63
C LEU A 202 -8.30 -4.38 -10.07
N TYR A 203 -8.27 -3.29 -10.83
CA TYR A 203 -7.76 -3.29 -12.20
C TYR A 203 -6.31 -3.77 -12.25
N VAL A 204 -5.43 -3.24 -11.40
CA VAL A 204 -4.03 -3.66 -11.31
C VAL A 204 -3.92 -5.15 -10.97
N SER A 205 -4.71 -5.63 -10.01
CA SER A 205 -4.68 -7.04 -9.62
C SER A 205 -5.15 -7.98 -10.74
N VAL A 206 -6.20 -7.60 -11.47
CA VAL A 206 -6.71 -8.39 -12.61
C VAL A 206 -5.75 -8.35 -13.79
N THR A 207 -5.27 -7.16 -14.16
CA THR A 207 -4.36 -7.02 -15.31
C THR A 207 -3.00 -7.66 -15.06
N GLY A 208 -2.53 -7.74 -13.81
CA GLY A 208 -1.33 -8.49 -13.46
C GLY A 208 -1.44 -9.99 -13.79
N VAL A 209 -2.62 -10.59 -13.56
CA VAL A 209 -2.90 -11.97 -14.00
C VAL A 209 -2.95 -12.07 -15.53
N VAL A 210 -3.62 -11.12 -16.18
CA VAL A 210 -3.76 -11.07 -17.65
C VAL A 210 -2.38 -10.97 -18.31
N VAL A 211 -1.51 -10.10 -17.84
CA VAL A 211 -0.12 -9.94 -18.35
C VAL A 211 0.64 -11.27 -18.28
N PHE A 212 0.54 -11.98 -17.15
CA PHE A 212 1.18 -13.28 -17.00
C PHE A 212 0.60 -14.33 -17.98
N VAL A 213 -0.72 -14.40 -18.14
CA VAL A 213 -1.38 -15.35 -19.05
C VAL A 213 -0.95 -15.10 -20.50
N PHE A 214 -0.92 -13.84 -20.93
CA PHE A 214 -0.41 -13.48 -22.25
C PHE A 214 1.04 -13.91 -22.43
N LEU A 215 1.90 -13.58 -21.47
CA LEU A 215 3.32 -13.93 -21.54
C LEU A 215 3.50 -15.44 -21.63
N LYS A 216 2.82 -16.20 -20.76
CA LYS A 216 2.89 -17.66 -20.76
C LYS A 216 2.38 -18.29 -22.05
N ALA A 217 1.29 -17.77 -22.62
CA ALA A 217 0.69 -18.30 -23.86
C ALA A 217 1.56 -18.12 -25.10
N TYR A 218 2.49 -17.16 -25.08
CA TYR A 218 3.37 -16.85 -26.21
C TYR A 218 4.84 -17.21 -25.99
N THR A 219 5.23 -17.58 -24.77
CA THR A 219 6.62 -17.99 -24.46
C THR A 219 6.76 -19.51 -24.38
N TYR A 220 5.66 -20.23 -24.13
CA TYR A 220 5.60 -21.69 -24.00
C TYR A 220 4.51 -22.25 -24.93
#